data_6042238d63828116f8d62331d7a71a2b
#
_entry.id   6042238d63828116f8d62331d7a71a2b
#
_cell.length_a   1.000
_cell.length_b   1.000
_cell.length_c   1.000
_cell.angle_alpha   90.00
_cell.angle_beta   90.00
_cell.angle_gamma   90.00
#
_symmetry.space_group_name_H-M   'P 1'
#
loop_
_entity.id
_entity.type
_entity.pdbx_description
1 polymer ?
#
loop_
_entity_poly.entity_id
_entity_poly.type
_entity_poly.pdbx_seq_one_letter_code
_entity_poly.pdbx_strand_id
1 'polypeptide(L)' 'MCVGVPGKIIEKHEYSAVVDVMGSQTDVGIIFVPEVELGDYVIVHAGQAMSIVDEQYAKESVIEWRKFVDARNSKPVL' A
#
# COMPACT_ATOMS: atom_id res chain seq x y z
N MET A 1 10.18 -8.67 10.41
CA MET A 1 8.82 -8.26 10.75
C MET A 1 8.09 -7.79 9.50
N CYS A 2 6.94 -8.35 9.27
CA CYS A 2 6.15 -7.94 8.12
C CYS A 2 5.34 -6.71 8.46
N VAL A 3 5.57 -5.66 7.71
CA VAL A 3 4.79 -4.43 7.84
C VAL A 3 4.07 -4.23 6.53
N GLY A 4 2.79 -3.92 6.61
CA GLY A 4 2.02 -3.66 5.41
C GLY A 4 2.49 -2.39 4.72
N VAL A 5 2.29 -2.34 3.43
CA VAL A 5 2.66 -1.19 2.61
C VAL A 5 1.40 -0.42 2.26
N PRO A 6 1.40 0.91 2.39
CA PRO A 6 0.20 1.68 2.04
C PRO A 6 0.01 1.73 0.53
N GLY A 7 -1.24 1.60 0.10
CA GLY A 7 -1.60 1.70 -1.29
C GLY A 7 -2.90 2.43 -1.46
N LYS A 8 -3.07 3.11 -2.58
CA LYS A 8 -4.28 3.86 -2.88
C LYS A 8 -5.16 3.04 -3.82
N ILE A 9 -6.42 2.90 -3.48
CA ILE A 9 -7.39 2.18 -4.31
C ILE A 9 -7.66 3.01 -5.57
N ILE A 10 -7.29 2.47 -6.72
CA ILE A 10 -7.51 3.16 -8.00
C ILE A 10 -8.57 2.47 -8.85
N GLU A 11 -8.89 1.22 -8.53
CA GLU A 11 -9.95 0.49 -9.23
C GLU A 11 -10.50 -0.54 -8.25
N LYS A 12 -11.81 -0.74 -8.28
CA LYS A 12 -12.46 -1.68 -7.38
C LYS A 12 -13.26 -2.69 -8.16
N HIS A 13 -13.11 -3.94 -7.80
CA HIS A 13 -13.89 -5.06 -8.34
C HIS A 13 -14.69 -5.69 -7.19
N GLU A 14 -15.35 -6.79 -7.47
CA GLU A 14 -16.23 -7.42 -6.48
C GLU A 14 -15.44 -7.94 -5.26
N TYR A 15 -14.35 -8.64 -5.52
CA TYR A 15 -13.56 -9.27 -4.45
C TYR A 15 -12.13 -8.81 -4.41
N SER A 16 -11.78 -7.87 -5.25
CA SER A 16 -10.41 -7.39 -5.35
C SER A 16 -10.40 -5.93 -5.73
N ALA A 17 -9.23 -5.33 -5.65
CA ALA A 17 -9.05 -3.95 -6.07
C ALA A 17 -7.65 -3.80 -6.62
N VAL A 18 -7.48 -2.82 -7.49
CA VAL A 18 -6.16 -2.43 -7.94
C VAL A 18 -5.70 -1.29 -7.06
N VAL A 19 -4.53 -1.43 -6.50
CA VAL A 19 -3.94 -0.40 -5.65
C VAL A 19 -2.65 0.10 -6.27
N ASP A 20 -2.40 1.37 -6.06
CA ASP A 20 -1.15 2.01 -6.46
C ASP A 20 -0.26 2.08 -5.23
N VAL A 21 0.82 1.33 -5.26
CA VAL A 21 1.81 1.30 -4.18
C VAL A 21 3.08 1.95 -4.71
N MET A 22 3.29 3.18 -4.32
CA MET A 22 4.47 3.95 -4.72
C MET A 22 4.74 3.93 -6.23
N GLY A 23 3.68 4.07 -7.01
CA GLY A 23 3.77 4.10 -8.46
C GLY A 23 3.60 2.76 -9.15
N SER A 24 3.56 1.68 -8.41
CA SER A 24 3.30 0.34 -8.95
C SER A 24 1.86 -0.06 -8.69
N GLN A 25 1.19 -0.51 -9.72
CA GLN A 25 -0.20 -0.96 -9.61
C GLN A 25 -0.21 -2.47 -9.42
N THR A 26 -1.01 -2.93 -8.48
CA THR A 26 -1.13 -4.36 -8.22
C THR A 26 -2.54 -4.69 -7.77
N ASP A 27 -2.99 -5.90 -8.08
CA ASP A 27 -4.27 -6.41 -7.59
C ASP A 27 -4.11 -6.95 -6.19
N VAL A 28 -5.07 -6.62 -5.33
CA VAL A 28 -5.09 -7.15 -3.97
C VAL A 28 -6.49 -7.62 -3.63
N GLY A 29 -6.60 -8.57 -2.72
CA GLY A 29 -7.89 -8.98 -2.20
C GLY A 29 -8.43 -7.96 -1.23
N ILE A 30 -9.75 -7.86 -1.14
CA ILE A 30 -10.40 -6.91 -0.24
C ILE A 30 -11.40 -7.59 0.68
N ILE A 31 -11.21 -8.88 0.94
CA ILE A 31 -12.16 -9.61 1.80
C ILE A 31 -12.17 -9.10 3.23
N PHE A 32 -11.07 -8.50 3.68
CA PHE A 32 -11.00 -7.93 5.02
C PHE A 32 -11.55 -6.51 5.09
N VAL A 33 -11.63 -5.83 3.96
CA VAL A 33 -12.09 -4.44 3.89
C VAL A 33 -13.01 -4.25 2.68
N PRO A 34 -14.11 -5.00 2.61
CA PRO A 34 -14.98 -4.93 1.43
C PRO A 34 -15.64 -3.57 1.24
N GLU A 35 -15.63 -2.74 2.25
CA GLU A 35 -16.23 -1.42 2.21
C GLU A 35 -15.33 -0.34 1.59
N VAL A 36 -14.12 -0.69 1.15
CA VAL A 36 -13.22 0.28 0.53
C VAL A 36 -13.84 0.93 -0.69
N GLU A 37 -13.44 2.15 -0.96
CA GLU A 37 -13.90 2.91 -2.11
C GLU A 37 -12.71 3.46 -2.87
N LEU A 38 -12.97 3.89 -4.09
CA LEU A 38 -11.93 4.53 -4.91
C LEU A 38 -11.35 5.73 -4.17
N GLY A 39 -10.04 5.81 -4.15
CA GLY A 39 -9.35 6.89 -3.48
C GLY A 39 -8.98 6.58 -2.03
N ASP A 40 -9.52 5.51 -1.47
CA ASP A 40 -9.14 5.11 -0.11
C ASP A 40 -7.71 4.59 -0.09
N TYR A 41 -7.07 4.79 1.04
CA TYR A 41 -5.74 4.23 1.29
C TYR A 41 -5.88 3.01 2.18
N VAL A 42 -5.18 1.97 1.83
CA VAL A 42 -5.22 0.70 2.58
C VAL A 42 -3.80 0.23 2.86
N ILE A 43 -3.68 -0.58 3.88
CA ILE A 43 -2.42 -1.26 4.16
C ILE A 43 -2.47 -2.62 3.47
N VAL A 44 -1.52 -2.87 2.60
CA VAL A 44 -1.44 -4.12 1.83
C VAL A 44 -0.37 -5.01 2.42
N HIS A 45 -0.73 -6.26 2.67
CA HIS A 45 0.20 -7.25 3.20
C HIS A 45 -0.15 -8.60 2.59
N ALA A 46 0.84 -9.26 2.02
CA ALA A 46 0.67 -10.59 1.42
C ALA A 46 -0.44 -10.63 0.37
N GLY A 47 -0.54 -9.59 -0.45
CA GLY A 47 -1.53 -9.53 -1.52
C GLY A 47 -2.95 -9.23 -1.07
N GLN A 48 -3.13 -8.82 0.20
CA GLN A 48 -4.45 -8.52 0.75
C GLN A 48 -4.45 -7.12 1.36
N ALA A 49 -5.53 -6.38 1.13
CA ALA A 49 -5.75 -5.13 1.84
C ALA A 49 -6.24 -5.49 3.24
N MET A 50 -5.50 -5.08 4.26
CA MET A 50 -5.75 -5.48 5.63
C MET A 50 -6.56 -4.47 6.42
N SER A 51 -6.38 -3.19 6.14
CA SER A 51 -7.10 -2.15 6.86
C SER A 51 -7.13 -0.88 6.02
N ILE A 52 -8.15 -0.07 6.28
CA ILE A 52 -8.27 1.24 5.65
C ILE A 52 -7.60 2.25 6.59
N VAL A 53 -6.76 3.12 6.03
CA VAL A 53 -6.07 4.14 6.81
C VAL A 53 -6.37 5.50 6.20
N ASP A 54 -6.15 6.56 6.98
CA ASP A 54 -6.40 7.88 6.43
C ASP A 54 -5.27 8.30 5.51
N GLU A 55 -5.56 9.30 4.68
CA GLU A 55 -4.65 9.75 3.66
C GLU A 55 -3.33 10.25 4.23
N GLN A 56 -3.39 10.97 5.33
CA GLN A 56 -2.17 11.51 5.91
C GLN A 56 -1.26 10.41 6.44
N TYR A 57 -1.84 9.43 7.09
CA TYR A 57 -1.06 8.28 7.56
C TYR A 57 -0.38 7.57 6.39
N ALA A 58 -1.12 7.37 5.31
CA ALA A 58 -0.59 6.68 4.14
C ALA A 58 0.56 7.48 3.52
N LYS A 59 0.42 8.78 3.41
CA LYS A 59 1.47 9.63 2.86
C LYS A 59 2.73 9.60 3.72
N GLU A 60 2.58 9.66 5.01
CA GLU A 60 3.73 9.59 5.92
C GLU A 60 4.42 8.22 5.83
N SER A 61 3.63 7.16 5.73
CA SER A 61 4.18 5.82 5.59
C SER A 61 4.94 5.65 4.29
N VAL A 62 4.43 6.21 3.19
CA VAL A 62 5.12 6.17 1.90
C VAL A 62 6.46 6.90 2.00
N ILE A 63 6.49 8.05 2.64
CA ILE A 63 7.73 8.80 2.81
C ILE A 63 8.76 7.97 3.58
N GLU A 64 8.33 7.31 4.64
CA GLU A 64 9.24 6.46 5.42
C GLU A 64 9.73 5.28 4.60
N TRP A 65 8.86 4.64 3.84
CA TRP A 65 9.25 3.53 2.98
C TRP A 65 10.26 3.98 1.93
N ARG A 66 10.05 5.15 1.34
CA ARG A 66 10.98 5.68 0.34
C ARG A 66 12.34 5.96 0.93
N LYS A 67 12.38 6.52 2.13
CA LYS A 67 13.64 6.76 2.81
C LYS A 67 14.38 5.46 3.05
N PHE A 68 13.68 4.43 3.46
CA PHE A 68 14.29 3.13 3.70
C PHE A 68 14.87 2.55 2.42
N VAL A 69 14.11 2.58 1.33
CA VAL A 69 14.54 2.06 0.05
C VAL A 69 15.72 2.85 -0.49
N ASP A 70 15.63 4.18 -0.42
CA ASP A 70 16.72 5.05 -0.90
C ASP A 70 18.00 4.81 -0.12
N ALA A 71 17.90 4.65 1.19
CA ALA A 71 19.06 4.37 2.00
C ALA A 71 19.74 3.06 1.61
N ARG A 72 18.95 2.05 1.30
CA ARG A 72 19.48 0.76 0.87
C ARG A 72 20.13 0.84 -0.49
N ASN A 73 19.52 1.62 -1.39
CA ASN A 73 20.02 1.74 -2.75
C ASN A 73 21.23 2.66 -2.86
N SER A 74 21.29 3.67 -2.03
CA SER A 74 22.38 4.65 -2.10
C SER A 74 23.62 4.23 -1.34
N LYS A 75 23.49 3.29 -0.43
CA LYS A 75 24.64 2.78 0.29
C LYS A 75 25.32 1.70 -0.51
N PRO A 76 26.63 1.81 -0.68
CA PRO A 76 27.34 0.67 -1.27
C PRO A 76 27.19 -0.53 -0.37
N VAL A 77 27.07 -1.65 -1.00
CA VAL A 77 26.98 -2.88 -0.25
C VAL A 77 28.33 -3.12 0.40
N LEU A 78 28.28 -3.27 1.67
CA LEU A 78 29.50 -3.48 2.42
C LEU A 78 29.97 -4.93 2.34
#